data_6ddf4def8bbb48adf42900c78da126a5
#
_entry.id   6ddf4def8bbb48adf42900c78da126a5
#
_cell.length_a   1.000
_cell.length_b   1.000
_cell.length_c   1.000
_cell.angle_alpha   90.00
_cell.angle_beta   90.00
_cell.angle_gamma   90.00
#
_symmetry.space_group_name_H-M   'P 1'
#
loop_
_entity.id
_entity.type
_entity.pdbx_description
1 polymer ?
#
loop_
_entity_poly.entity_id
_entity_poly.type
_entity_poly.pdbx_seq_one_letter_code
_entity_poly.pdbx_strand_id
1 'polypeptide(L)'
;MNRLWVRITAALVGVTLLSVVTVTVLTQVNTSAQMMTLSNRQREIAQVVLLDTLVEYYTLTGGWDGVEHVLTAALPNFSQLDELTARGGRPMRRMRSSVRFVLADTEGYVISFAGAAPRDARFDQQEMRASSPVEVDGRIVGYLLADSPQTAMLSEAQQMVLDQLLRYAVVSALVVGLAAALVGVVTGRALAAPLADLAETARQFSRRRWDARARERGAQEVIEVAQSFNRMATSLERSEIERRNLTADIAHELRTPLTVIQGNLRAMLDGVYPLERAEIATIYDETRLLSRLVEDLRLLALAEAGQLQLRMQEESAQALVRAATAQYQLAAEAASVRLESALSGEELFVSADADRAGQVLRNLLSNALRYTPAGGVIRVRVERVAGGVRFAVSDTGSGIAADVLPHIFDRFYRGDAARTRTGGGTGLGLAIVQGLVQAMGGRVGAESTPGMGSTLWFELEAASVVRRQTSVIG
;
A
#
# COMPACT_ATOMS: atom_id res chain seq x y z
N MET A 1 10.06 -2.04 23.88
CA MET A 1 8.62 -2.09 23.55
C MET A 1 8.33 -1.25 22.29
N ASN A 2 8.83 -1.71 21.13
CA ASN A 2 8.72 -0.92 19.87
C ASN A 2 7.80 -1.60 18.84
N ARG A 3 6.84 -2.39 19.29
CA ARG A 3 5.90 -3.04 18.36
C ARG A 3 4.73 -2.10 18.08
N LEU A 4 4.44 -1.86 16.81
CA LEU A 4 3.41 -0.95 16.32
C LEU A 4 2.04 -1.19 17.00
N TRP A 5 1.65 -2.44 17.17
CA TRP A 5 0.40 -2.82 17.82
C TRP A 5 0.30 -2.33 19.28
N VAL A 6 1.41 -2.36 20.04
CA VAL A 6 1.45 -1.87 21.44
C VAL A 6 1.19 -0.37 21.48
N ARG A 7 1.75 0.38 20.53
CA ARG A 7 1.56 1.85 20.43
C ARG A 7 0.12 2.19 20.03
N ILE A 8 -0.47 1.46 19.09
CA ILE A 8 -1.87 1.66 18.66
C ILE A 8 -2.82 1.32 19.82
N THR A 9 -2.63 0.18 20.49
CA THR A 9 -3.46 -0.20 21.64
C THR A 9 -3.34 0.80 22.78
N ALA A 10 -2.12 1.23 23.13
CA ALA A 10 -1.90 2.22 24.17
C ALA A 10 -2.53 3.58 23.83
N ALA A 11 -2.45 4.02 22.58
CA ALA A 11 -3.09 5.25 22.13
C ALA A 11 -4.64 5.17 22.20
N LEU A 12 -5.23 4.06 21.77
CA LEU A 12 -6.68 3.82 21.83
C LEU A 12 -7.18 3.80 23.27
N VAL A 13 -6.48 3.08 24.16
CA VAL A 13 -6.81 3.04 25.59
C VAL A 13 -6.64 4.41 26.23
N GLY A 14 -5.59 5.15 25.87
CA GLY A 14 -5.34 6.50 26.38
C GLY A 14 -6.44 7.50 25.99
N VAL A 15 -6.84 7.51 24.73
CA VAL A 15 -7.92 8.39 24.23
C VAL A 15 -9.25 8.05 24.89
N THR A 16 -9.56 6.77 25.06
CA THR A 16 -10.83 6.33 25.69
C THR A 16 -10.88 6.68 27.16
N LEU A 17 -9.78 6.48 27.89
CA LEU A 17 -9.68 6.88 29.30
C LEU A 17 -9.82 8.40 29.45
N LEU A 18 -9.13 9.17 28.61
CA LEU A 18 -9.23 10.64 28.63
C LEU A 18 -10.65 11.12 28.36
N SER A 19 -11.35 10.53 27.39
CA SER A 19 -12.76 10.85 27.08
C SER A 19 -13.69 10.56 28.26
N VAL A 20 -13.54 9.40 28.91
CA VAL A 20 -14.38 9.03 30.06
C VAL A 20 -14.12 9.97 31.24
N VAL A 21 -12.86 10.29 31.55
CA VAL A 21 -12.51 11.25 32.62
C VAL A 21 -13.09 12.63 32.32
N THR A 22 -12.95 13.11 31.07
CA THR A 22 -13.46 14.42 30.66
C THR A 22 -14.98 14.50 30.79
N VAL A 23 -15.72 13.51 30.31
CA VAL A 23 -17.18 13.46 30.43
C VAL A 23 -17.61 13.38 31.90
N THR A 24 -16.92 12.61 32.72
CA THR A 24 -17.25 12.47 34.15
C THR A 24 -17.05 13.80 34.88
N VAL A 25 -15.92 14.47 34.66
CA VAL A 25 -15.62 15.77 35.27
C VAL A 25 -16.63 16.84 34.80
N LEU A 26 -16.94 16.88 33.53
CA LEU A 26 -17.88 17.86 32.96
C LEU A 26 -19.28 17.66 33.51
N THR A 27 -19.76 16.41 33.63
CA THR A 27 -21.05 16.07 34.20
C THR A 27 -21.12 16.45 35.68
N GLN A 28 -20.05 16.18 36.44
CA GLN A 28 -19.99 16.51 37.86
C GLN A 28 -20.05 18.01 38.12
N VAL A 29 -19.24 18.80 37.37
CA VAL A 29 -19.23 20.27 37.49
C VAL A 29 -20.58 20.88 37.11
N ASN A 30 -21.20 20.42 36.02
CA ASN A 30 -22.45 20.96 35.52
C ASN A 30 -23.63 20.61 36.43
N THR A 31 -23.69 19.39 36.95
CA THR A 31 -24.77 18.94 37.84
C THR A 31 -24.70 19.66 39.19
N SER A 32 -23.50 19.85 39.75
CA SER A 32 -23.32 20.57 41.01
C SER A 32 -23.70 22.06 40.90
N ALA A 33 -23.34 22.71 39.81
CA ALA A 33 -23.70 24.12 39.56
C ALA A 33 -25.22 24.32 39.40
N GLN A 34 -25.91 23.44 38.68
CA GLN A 34 -27.36 23.53 38.48
C GLN A 34 -28.17 23.29 39.78
N MET A 35 -27.74 22.36 40.64
CA MET A 35 -28.42 22.08 41.91
C MET A 35 -28.27 23.27 42.90
N MET A 36 -27.08 23.89 42.97
CA MET A 36 -26.91 25.09 43.83
C MET A 36 -27.77 26.27 43.39
N THR A 37 -27.92 26.53 42.10
CA THR A 37 -28.74 27.64 41.59
C THR A 37 -30.25 27.41 41.86
N LEU A 38 -30.76 26.20 41.73
CA LEU A 38 -32.16 25.88 42.00
C LEU A 38 -32.50 26.00 43.51
N SER A 39 -31.61 25.50 44.38
CA SER A 39 -31.83 25.61 45.86
C SER A 39 -31.81 27.05 46.37
N ASN A 40 -30.92 27.88 45.87
CA ASN A 40 -30.82 29.28 46.26
C ASN A 40 -32.05 30.08 45.77
N ARG A 41 -32.53 29.86 44.57
CA ARG A 41 -33.73 30.55 44.04
C ARG A 41 -35.02 30.20 44.81
N GLN A 42 -35.21 28.98 45.24
CA GLN A 42 -36.38 28.62 46.05
C GLN A 42 -36.33 29.27 47.44
N ARG A 43 -35.15 29.40 48.05
CA ARG A 43 -34.98 30.12 49.32
C ARG A 43 -35.30 31.59 49.19
N GLU A 44 -34.80 32.28 48.20
CA GLU A 44 -35.03 33.72 47.96
C GLU A 44 -36.53 34.01 47.81
N ILE A 45 -37.23 33.24 46.99
CA ILE A 45 -38.67 33.40 46.77
C ILE A 45 -39.48 33.18 48.09
N ALA A 46 -39.17 32.15 48.84
CA ALA A 46 -39.86 31.86 50.11
C ALA A 46 -39.60 32.97 51.15
N GLN A 47 -38.39 33.48 51.22
CA GLN A 47 -38.01 34.52 52.17
C GLN A 47 -38.66 35.86 51.86
N VAL A 48 -38.75 36.26 50.60
CA VAL A 48 -39.43 37.50 50.16
C VAL A 48 -40.94 37.44 50.49
N VAL A 49 -41.62 36.35 50.15
CA VAL A 49 -43.06 36.18 50.43
C VAL A 49 -43.36 36.22 51.94
N LEU A 50 -42.47 35.60 52.72
CA LEU A 50 -42.65 35.59 54.18
C LEU A 50 -42.38 36.97 54.80
N LEU A 51 -41.39 37.70 54.31
CA LEU A 51 -41.10 39.08 54.78
C LEU A 51 -42.27 40.01 54.53
N ASP A 52 -42.88 39.99 53.33
CA ASP A 52 -44.06 40.79 53.03
C ASP A 52 -45.22 40.49 53.99
N THR A 53 -45.44 39.18 54.24
CA THR A 53 -46.52 38.76 55.16
C THR A 53 -46.23 39.19 56.59
N LEU A 54 -45.01 39.19 57.06
CA LEU A 54 -44.61 39.63 58.38
C LEU A 54 -44.69 41.13 58.55
N VAL A 55 -44.35 41.90 57.52
CA VAL A 55 -44.53 43.36 57.49
C VAL A 55 -45.99 43.75 57.58
N GLU A 56 -46.86 43.12 56.80
CA GLU A 56 -48.32 43.31 56.85
C GLU A 56 -48.90 42.98 58.23
N TYR A 57 -48.48 41.86 58.79
CA TYR A 57 -48.92 41.43 60.10
C TYR A 57 -48.56 42.44 61.18
N TYR A 58 -47.30 42.88 61.23
CA TYR A 58 -46.81 43.84 62.24
C TYR A 58 -47.50 45.22 62.07
N THR A 59 -47.75 45.63 60.85
CA THR A 59 -48.49 46.86 60.55
C THR A 59 -49.90 46.87 61.09
N LEU A 60 -50.59 45.69 61.04
CA LEU A 60 -51.94 45.53 61.50
C LEU A 60 -52.08 45.35 63.01
N THR A 61 -51.09 44.68 63.64
CA THR A 61 -51.22 44.27 65.09
C THR A 61 -50.39 45.16 66.01
N GLY A 62 -49.37 45.91 65.48
CA GLY A 62 -48.48 46.74 66.27
C GLY A 62 -47.46 45.94 67.11
N GLY A 63 -47.35 44.61 66.93
CA GLY A 63 -46.52 43.71 67.71
C GLY A 63 -46.38 42.33 67.11
N TRP A 64 -45.62 41.45 67.79
CA TRP A 64 -45.37 40.08 67.34
C TRP A 64 -46.25 39.03 68.07
N ASP A 65 -47.23 39.43 68.91
CA ASP A 65 -48.13 38.50 69.66
C ASP A 65 -49.01 37.73 68.69
N GLY A 66 -48.93 36.37 68.70
CA GLY A 66 -49.72 35.53 67.83
C GLY A 66 -49.12 35.29 66.39
N VAL A 67 -47.91 35.79 66.07
CA VAL A 67 -47.24 35.63 64.76
C VAL A 67 -46.98 34.16 64.41
N GLU A 68 -47.06 33.26 65.43
CA GLU A 68 -46.92 31.83 65.26
C GLU A 68 -47.93 31.25 64.29
N HIS A 69 -49.19 31.79 64.35
CA HIS A 69 -50.26 31.34 63.46
C HIS A 69 -50.04 31.74 62.02
N VAL A 70 -49.45 32.92 61.82
CA VAL A 70 -49.12 33.44 60.48
C VAL A 70 -47.96 32.65 59.85
N LEU A 71 -46.92 32.42 60.61
CA LEU A 71 -45.79 31.59 60.17
C LEU A 71 -46.22 30.17 59.86
N THR A 72 -47.16 29.60 60.65
CA THR A 72 -47.69 28.24 60.43
C THR A 72 -48.67 28.19 59.25
N ALA A 73 -49.47 29.25 59.01
CA ALA A 73 -50.37 29.35 57.87
C ALA A 73 -49.69 29.65 56.52
N ALA A 74 -48.61 30.39 56.53
CA ALA A 74 -47.82 30.70 55.32
C ALA A 74 -47.05 29.51 54.78
N LEU A 75 -46.70 28.55 55.64
CA LEU A 75 -45.96 27.34 55.28
C LEU A 75 -46.75 26.27 54.47
N PRO A 76 -48.09 26.08 54.61
CA PRO A 76 -48.79 25.04 53.82
C PRO A 76 -48.96 25.38 52.36
N ASN A 77 -48.91 26.64 51.97
CA ASN A 77 -49.07 27.06 50.56
C ASN A 77 -47.85 26.65 49.66
N PHE A 78 -46.70 26.33 50.25
CA PHE A 78 -45.57 25.82 49.52
C PHE A 78 -45.68 24.33 49.20
N SER A 79 -46.53 23.57 49.90
CA SER A 79 -46.76 22.14 49.58
C SER A 79 -47.64 21.95 48.33
N GLN A 80 -48.41 22.97 47.91
CA GLN A 80 -49.22 22.91 46.68
C GLN A 80 -48.44 23.20 45.41
N LEU A 81 -47.29 23.87 45.49
CA LEU A 81 -46.40 24.09 44.36
C LEU A 81 -45.63 22.80 43.95
N ASP A 82 -45.46 21.84 44.89
CA ASP A 82 -44.87 20.54 44.61
C ASP A 82 -45.86 19.59 43.88
N GLU A 83 -47.18 19.76 44.01
CA GLU A 83 -48.16 18.96 43.29
C GLU A 83 -48.27 19.32 41.81
N LEU A 84 -47.94 20.54 41.42
CA LEU A 84 -47.97 21.00 40.02
C LEU A 84 -46.78 20.49 39.19
N THR A 85 -45.68 20.08 39.83
CA THR A 85 -44.48 19.56 39.14
C THR A 85 -44.40 18.04 39.08
N ALA A 86 -45.22 17.31 39.83
CA ALA A 86 -45.23 15.85 39.94
C ALA A 86 -46.23 15.13 39.00
N ARG A 87 -46.26 15.49 37.70
CA ARG A 87 -46.90 14.66 36.67
C ARG A 87 -45.93 13.64 36.09
N GLY A 88 -45.70 12.55 36.84
CA GLY A 88 -44.91 11.41 36.36
C GLY A 88 -44.63 10.38 37.46
N GLY A 89 -45.62 9.61 37.79
CA GLY A 89 -45.68 8.27 38.37
C GLY A 89 -44.53 7.72 39.19
N ARG A 90 -44.57 7.88 40.52
CA ARG A 90 -44.29 6.92 41.61
C ARG A 90 -44.39 7.68 42.92
N PRO A 91 -45.02 7.11 43.99
CA PRO A 91 -45.17 7.84 45.24
C PRO A 91 -43.79 7.95 45.91
N MET A 92 -43.14 9.09 45.74
CA MET A 92 -42.02 9.47 46.57
C MET A 92 -42.54 9.72 47.99
N ARG A 93 -42.01 8.97 48.94
CA ARG A 93 -42.19 9.14 50.41
C ARG A 93 -42.12 10.63 50.72
N ARG A 94 -43.22 11.16 51.33
CA ARG A 94 -43.38 12.56 51.73
C ARG A 94 -42.12 13.09 52.37
N MET A 95 -41.30 13.77 51.62
CA MET A 95 -40.20 14.58 52.12
C MET A 95 -40.80 15.91 52.54
N ARG A 96 -41.06 16.08 53.83
CA ARG A 96 -41.44 17.37 54.39
C ARG A 96 -40.27 18.33 54.15
N SER A 97 -40.42 19.27 53.21
CA SER A 97 -39.48 20.39 53.04
C SER A 97 -39.57 21.29 54.31
N SER A 98 -38.62 21.14 55.17
CA SER A 98 -38.60 21.90 56.41
C SER A 98 -37.52 23.02 56.32
N VAL A 99 -37.74 23.99 55.45
CA VAL A 99 -37.07 25.29 55.67
C VAL A 99 -37.71 25.85 56.94
N ARG A 100 -36.92 25.98 58.00
CA ARG A 100 -37.36 26.55 59.26
C ARG A 100 -37.05 28.03 59.22
N PHE A 101 -38.05 28.85 59.39
CA PHE A 101 -37.87 30.29 59.53
C PHE A 101 -37.91 30.63 61.02
N VAL A 102 -36.93 31.37 61.48
CA VAL A 102 -36.83 31.85 62.85
C VAL A 102 -37.00 33.37 62.84
N LEU A 103 -37.99 33.87 63.55
CA LEU A 103 -38.20 35.29 63.72
C LEU A 103 -37.64 35.72 65.09
N ALA A 104 -36.80 36.76 65.09
CA ALA A 104 -36.25 37.35 66.30
C ALA A 104 -36.63 38.83 66.40
N ASP A 105 -36.62 39.36 67.59
CA ASP A 105 -36.85 40.79 67.87
C ASP A 105 -35.63 41.66 67.50
N THR A 106 -35.71 42.97 67.78
CA THR A 106 -34.65 43.93 67.50
C THR A 106 -33.38 43.69 68.34
N GLU A 107 -33.48 42.95 69.45
CA GLU A 107 -32.36 42.58 70.30
C GLU A 107 -31.79 41.17 69.98
N GLY A 108 -32.43 40.46 69.04
CA GLY A 108 -32.06 39.14 68.58
C GLY A 108 -32.66 38.00 69.39
N TYR A 109 -33.61 38.25 70.27
CA TYR A 109 -34.30 37.17 70.98
C TYR A 109 -35.34 36.51 70.07
N VAL A 110 -35.39 35.20 70.05
CA VAL A 110 -36.28 34.42 69.19
C VAL A 110 -37.70 34.57 69.65
N ILE A 111 -38.58 35.15 68.83
CA ILE A 111 -40.01 35.38 69.08
C ILE A 111 -40.79 34.14 68.65
N SER A 112 -40.51 33.63 67.46
CA SER A 112 -41.22 32.49 66.95
C SER A 112 -40.35 31.58 66.11
N PHE A 113 -40.58 30.31 66.24
CA PHE A 113 -39.84 29.28 65.50
C PHE A 113 -40.90 28.25 65.00
N ALA A 114 -40.99 28.11 63.70
CA ALA A 114 -41.84 27.13 63.06
C ALA A 114 -41.28 25.70 63.27
N GLY A 115 -41.44 25.19 64.52
CA GLY A 115 -41.01 23.85 64.90
C GLY A 115 -40.12 23.75 66.14
N ALA A 116 -40.59 24.32 67.32
CA ALA A 116 -40.10 24.03 68.68
C ALA A 116 -38.56 24.42 68.91
N ALA A 117 -38.30 25.71 69.04
CA ALA A 117 -37.14 26.16 69.74
C ALA A 117 -37.47 26.73 71.13
N PRO A 118 -36.60 26.65 72.11
CA PRO A 118 -36.84 27.27 73.41
C PRO A 118 -36.98 28.79 73.27
N ARG A 119 -37.95 29.39 73.99
CA ARG A 119 -38.29 30.82 73.99
C ARG A 119 -37.13 31.74 74.49
N ASP A 120 -36.02 31.14 74.97
CA ASP A 120 -34.83 31.86 75.47
C ASP A 120 -33.62 31.85 74.54
N ALA A 121 -33.78 31.47 73.29
CA ALA A 121 -32.72 31.44 72.31
C ALA A 121 -32.47 32.85 71.75
N ARG A 122 -31.25 33.23 71.57
CA ARG A 122 -30.82 34.54 71.02
C ARG A 122 -29.94 34.25 69.79
N PHE A 123 -30.14 35.02 68.71
CA PHE A 123 -29.25 34.98 67.54
C PHE A 123 -27.80 35.33 67.94
N ASP A 124 -26.86 34.56 67.46
CA ASP A 124 -25.46 34.91 67.53
C ASP A 124 -25.08 35.99 66.48
N GLN A 125 -23.86 36.48 66.51
CA GLN A 125 -23.41 37.54 65.57
C GLN A 125 -23.43 37.05 64.12
N GLN A 126 -23.30 35.77 63.87
CA GLN A 126 -23.24 35.18 62.54
C GLN A 126 -24.67 34.98 61.99
N GLU A 127 -25.59 34.53 62.85
CA GLU A 127 -27.01 34.41 62.57
C GLU A 127 -27.66 35.78 62.31
N MET A 128 -27.29 36.78 63.07
CA MET A 128 -27.75 38.15 62.87
C MET A 128 -27.32 38.74 61.53
N ARG A 129 -26.09 38.44 61.07
CA ARG A 129 -25.59 38.87 59.76
C ARG A 129 -26.23 38.11 58.60
N ALA A 130 -26.68 36.87 58.82
CA ALA A 130 -27.33 36.04 57.84
C ALA A 130 -28.89 36.21 57.80
N SER A 131 -29.44 36.93 58.74
CA SER A 131 -30.86 37.23 58.81
C SER A 131 -31.24 38.44 57.96
N SER A 132 -32.49 38.48 57.47
CA SER A 132 -33.06 39.61 56.76
C SER A 132 -33.85 40.50 57.76
N PRO A 133 -33.61 41.83 57.78
CA PRO A 133 -34.36 42.74 58.66
C PRO A 133 -35.82 42.81 58.18
N VAL A 134 -36.75 42.82 59.12
CA VAL A 134 -38.16 43.15 58.88
C VAL A 134 -38.34 44.64 59.19
N GLU A 135 -38.59 45.42 58.15
CA GLU A 135 -38.76 46.88 58.28
C GLU A 135 -40.20 47.28 58.13
N VAL A 136 -40.69 48.10 59.09
CA VAL A 136 -42.02 48.72 59.03
C VAL A 136 -41.85 50.22 59.26
N ASP A 137 -42.36 51.05 58.38
CA ASP A 137 -42.26 52.53 58.41
C ASP A 137 -40.82 53.02 58.57
N GLY A 138 -39.80 52.35 57.97
CA GLY A 138 -38.41 52.73 58.02
C GLY A 138 -37.71 52.35 59.33
N ARG A 139 -38.35 51.54 60.21
CA ARG A 139 -37.74 51.03 61.45
C ARG A 139 -37.66 49.52 61.40
N ILE A 140 -36.50 48.98 61.79
CA ILE A 140 -36.35 47.54 61.92
C ILE A 140 -37.12 47.08 63.16
N VAL A 141 -38.08 46.17 62.98
CA VAL A 141 -38.96 45.65 64.05
C VAL A 141 -38.62 44.20 64.38
N GLY A 142 -37.77 43.55 63.61
CA GLY A 142 -37.31 42.20 63.87
C GLY A 142 -36.39 41.66 62.78
N TYR A 143 -35.93 40.47 62.92
CA TYR A 143 -35.01 39.75 61.99
C TYR A 143 -35.56 38.39 61.64
N LEU A 144 -35.58 38.03 60.33
CA LEU A 144 -35.99 36.75 59.82
C LEU A 144 -34.80 35.94 59.36
N LEU A 145 -34.52 34.82 60.00
CA LEU A 145 -33.47 33.87 59.61
C LEU A 145 -34.14 32.65 58.97
N ALA A 146 -33.68 32.29 57.79
CA ALA A 146 -34.04 31.00 57.19
C ALA A 146 -33.05 29.94 57.67
N ASP A 147 -33.38 29.26 58.75
CA ASP A 147 -32.61 28.11 59.25
C ASP A 147 -32.99 26.85 58.49
N SER A 148 -32.03 26.23 57.88
CA SER A 148 -32.24 25.05 57.08
C SER A 148 -31.38 23.88 57.59
N PRO A 149 -31.95 22.99 58.42
CA PRO A 149 -31.27 21.76 58.74
C PRO A 149 -31.09 20.82 57.53
N GLN A 150 -31.64 21.25 56.39
CA GLN A 150 -31.53 20.55 55.09
C GLN A 150 -30.14 20.62 54.45
N THR A 151 -29.24 21.55 54.87
CA THR A 151 -27.87 21.57 54.35
C THR A 151 -27.13 20.25 54.62
N ALA A 152 -27.39 19.58 55.74
CA ALA A 152 -26.82 18.30 56.06
C ALA A 152 -27.47 17.16 55.26
N MET A 153 -28.84 17.12 55.18
CA MET A 153 -29.55 16.07 54.42
C MET A 153 -29.43 16.21 52.91
N LEU A 154 -29.38 17.44 52.36
CA LEU A 154 -29.10 17.69 50.96
C LEU A 154 -27.66 17.29 50.61
N SER A 155 -26.71 17.48 51.53
CA SER A 155 -25.32 17.06 51.36
C SER A 155 -25.22 15.53 51.33
N GLU A 156 -25.97 14.78 52.17
CA GLU A 156 -25.99 13.31 52.14
C GLU A 156 -26.61 12.76 50.84
N ALA A 157 -27.76 13.30 50.41
CA ALA A 157 -28.39 12.90 49.15
C ALA A 157 -27.54 13.26 47.93
N GLN A 158 -26.87 14.42 47.94
CA GLN A 158 -25.95 14.81 46.91
C GLN A 158 -24.73 13.89 46.90
N GLN A 159 -24.19 13.52 48.08
CA GLN A 159 -23.08 12.58 48.18
C GLN A 159 -23.45 11.20 47.64
N MET A 160 -24.63 10.67 47.95
CA MET A 160 -25.12 9.39 47.42
C MET A 160 -25.23 9.42 45.89
N VAL A 161 -25.76 10.51 45.29
CA VAL A 161 -25.88 10.64 43.84
C VAL A 161 -24.48 10.76 43.21
N LEU A 162 -23.59 11.52 43.80
CA LEU A 162 -22.20 11.65 43.31
C LEU A 162 -21.45 10.34 43.40
N ASP A 163 -21.59 9.58 44.49
CA ASP A 163 -20.98 8.26 44.64
C ASP A 163 -21.53 7.27 43.63
N GLN A 164 -22.83 7.34 43.35
CA GLN A 164 -23.45 6.48 42.35
C GLN A 164 -22.98 6.83 40.94
N LEU A 165 -22.86 8.11 40.59
CA LEU A 165 -22.31 8.57 39.32
C LEU A 165 -20.85 8.18 39.16
N LEU A 166 -20.06 8.33 40.22
CA LEU A 166 -18.63 7.91 40.21
C LEU A 166 -18.51 6.39 40.00
N ARG A 167 -19.34 5.57 40.64
CA ARG A 167 -19.35 4.10 40.41
C ARG A 167 -19.67 3.77 38.97
N TYR A 168 -20.74 4.38 38.38
CA TYR A 168 -21.08 4.16 36.99
C TYR A 168 -19.96 4.65 36.04
N ALA A 169 -19.31 5.76 36.32
CA ALA A 169 -18.19 6.28 35.55
C ALA A 169 -17.01 5.32 35.59
N VAL A 170 -16.64 4.80 36.77
CA VAL A 170 -15.53 3.83 36.90
C VAL A 170 -15.88 2.51 36.20
N VAL A 171 -17.09 1.98 36.34
CA VAL A 171 -17.48 0.74 35.65
C VAL A 171 -17.49 0.93 34.15
N SER A 172 -18.04 2.04 33.63
CA SER A 172 -18.06 2.34 32.21
C SER A 172 -16.64 2.53 31.64
N ALA A 173 -15.77 3.22 32.38
CA ALA A 173 -14.36 3.38 32.00
C ALA A 173 -13.64 2.03 31.88
N LEU A 174 -13.91 1.11 32.80
CA LEU A 174 -13.31 -0.22 32.82
C LEU A 174 -13.79 -1.09 31.68
N VAL A 175 -15.11 -1.07 31.39
CA VAL A 175 -15.70 -1.82 30.25
C VAL A 175 -15.19 -1.29 28.91
N VAL A 176 -15.20 0.02 28.72
CA VAL A 176 -14.73 0.65 27.48
C VAL A 176 -13.22 0.47 27.31
N GLY A 177 -12.45 0.58 28.39
CA GLY A 177 -11.02 0.32 28.38
C GLY A 177 -10.66 -1.11 27.98
N LEU A 178 -11.42 -2.10 28.52
CA LEU A 178 -11.26 -3.51 28.17
C LEU A 178 -11.62 -3.78 26.70
N ALA A 179 -12.71 -3.20 26.23
CA ALA A 179 -13.13 -3.30 24.82
C ALA A 179 -12.09 -2.69 23.89
N ALA A 180 -11.58 -1.51 24.21
CA ALA A 180 -10.53 -0.84 23.43
C ALA A 180 -9.22 -1.66 23.39
N ALA A 181 -8.84 -2.26 24.52
CA ALA A 181 -7.67 -3.14 24.60
C ALA A 181 -7.86 -4.39 23.72
N LEU A 182 -9.05 -5.01 23.75
CA LEU A 182 -9.37 -6.16 22.90
C LEU A 182 -9.29 -5.81 21.42
N VAL A 183 -9.93 -4.72 21.00
CA VAL A 183 -9.86 -4.23 19.61
C VAL A 183 -8.42 -3.93 19.20
N GLY A 184 -7.63 -3.28 20.06
CA GLY A 184 -6.24 -2.99 19.81
C GLY A 184 -5.37 -4.25 19.61
N VAL A 185 -5.59 -5.28 20.41
CA VAL A 185 -4.89 -6.57 20.29
C VAL A 185 -5.28 -7.29 19.00
N VAL A 186 -6.58 -7.33 18.67
CA VAL A 186 -7.08 -7.99 17.45
C VAL A 186 -6.55 -7.28 16.21
N THR A 187 -6.69 -5.96 16.12
CA THR A 187 -6.21 -5.16 15.00
C THR A 187 -4.67 -5.23 14.88
N GLY A 188 -3.98 -5.17 16.01
CA GLY A 188 -2.52 -5.28 16.04
C GLY A 188 -2.03 -6.63 15.53
N ARG A 189 -2.70 -7.74 15.88
CA ARG A 189 -2.35 -9.07 15.35
C ARG A 189 -2.73 -9.22 13.87
N ALA A 190 -3.85 -8.65 13.45
CA ALA A 190 -4.30 -8.73 12.07
C ALA A 190 -3.40 -7.97 11.08
N LEU A 191 -2.79 -6.87 11.49
CA LEU A 191 -1.97 -6.01 10.65
C LEU A 191 -0.46 -6.14 10.91
N ALA A 192 -0.05 -6.04 12.17
CA ALA A 192 1.38 -5.95 12.49
C ALA A 192 2.12 -7.28 12.36
N ALA A 193 1.47 -8.42 12.63
CA ALA A 193 2.14 -9.71 12.53
C ALA A 193 2.41 -10.12 11.06
N PRO A 194 1.45 -10.01 10.12
CA PRO A 194 1.73 -10.28 8.71
C PRO A 194 2.75 -9.34 8.09
N LEU A 195 2.73 -8.04 8.44
CA LEU A 195 3.74 -7.08 7.96
C LEU A 195 5.14 -7.40 8.49
N ALA A 196 5.26 -7.87 9.72
CA ALA A 196 6.54 -8.31 10.26
C ALA A 196 7.07 -9.56 9.53
N ASP A 197 6.19 -10.53 9.21
CA ASP A 197 6.52 -11.70 8.41
C ASP A 197 6.99 -11.30 7.00
N LEU A 198 6.27 -10.37 6.35
CA LEU A 198 6.65 -9.87 5.03
C LEU A 198 8.02 -9.18 5.06
N ALA A 199 8.27 -8.34 6.07
CA ALA A 199 9.56 -7.68 6.25
C ALA A 199 10.70 -8.69 6.51
N GLU A 200 10.46 -9.77 7.24
CA GLU A 200 11.45 -10.82 7.46
C GLU A 200 11.69 -11.63 6.16
N THR A 201 10.63 -11.98 5.42
CA THR A 201 10.74 -12.65 4.14
C THR A 201 11.54 -11.79 3.14
N ALA A 202 11.26 -10.48 3.07
CA ALA A 202 12.01 -9.55 2.23
C ALA A 202 13.50 -9.49 2.61
N ARG A 203 13.84 -9.53 3.90
CA ARG A 203 15.23 -9.62 4.37
C ARG A 203 15.91 -10.94 4.00
N GLN A 204 15.18 -12.05 4.08
CA GLN A 204 15.71 -13.37 3.65
C GLN A 204 15.96 -13.37 2.14
N PHE A 205 15.04 -12.82 1.36
CA PHE A 205 15.18 -12.66 -0.09
C PHE A 205 16.39 -11.80 -0.46
N SER A 206 16.61 -10.68 0.22
CA SER A 206 17.79 -9.82 0.00
C SER A 206 19.12 -10.51 0.35
N ARG A 207 19.10 -11.55 1.20
CA ARG A 207 20.24 -12.41 1.51
C ARG A 207 20.40 -13.57 0.51
N ARG A 208 19.80 -13.45 -0.67
CA ARG A 208 19.83 -14.45 -1.77
C ARG A 208 19.12 -15.78 -1.46
N ARG A 209 18.20 -15.79 -0.50
CA ARG A 209 17.28 -16.90 -0.33
C ARG A 209 16.10 -16.70 -1.27
N TRP A 210 16.32 -17.08 -2.53
CA TRP A 210 15.38 -16.85 -3.62
C TRP A 210 14.08 -17.63 -3.52
N ASP A 211 14.09 -18.70 -2.72
CA ASP A 211 12.95 -19.57 -2.40
C ASP A 211 11.96 -18.94 -1.39
N ALA A 212 12.36 -17.87 -0.70
CA ALA A 212 11.52 -17.24 0.31
C ALA A 212 10.26 -16.61 -0.29
N ARG A 213 9.11 -16.96 0.27
CA ARG A 213 7.79 -16.40 -0.13
C ARG A 213 7.04 -15.88 1.07
N ALA A 214 6.38 -14.75 0.90
CA ALA A 214 5.52 -14.15 1.91
C ALA A 214 4.21 -14.94 2.01
N ARG A 215 3.75 -15.14 3.25
CA ARG A 215 2.48 -15.78 3.51
C ARG A 215 1.32 -14.83 3.21
N GLU A 216 0.35 -15.27 2.44
CA GLU A 216 -0.85 -14.52 2.07
C GLU A 216 -1.90 -14.62 3.18
N ARG A 217 -1.74 -13.78 4.23
CA ARG A 217 -2.64 -13.77 5.40
C ARG A 217 -2.76 -12.37 5.99
N GLY A 218 -3.88 -12.12 6.65
CA GLY A 218 -4.19 -10.82 7.29
C GLY A 218 -5.32 -10.09 6.61
N ALA A 219 -5.34 -8.79 6.68
CA ALA A 219 -6.28 -7.93 5.96
C ALA A 219 -6.05 -8.02 4.44
N GLN A 220 -7.09 -7.72 3.66
CA GLN A 220 -7.05 -7.84 2.19
C GLN A 220 -5.87 -7.06 1.59
N GLU A 221 -5.62 -5.87 2.07
CA GLU A 221 -4.53 -5.01 1.60
C GLU A 221 -3.15 -5.63 1.86
N VAL A 222 -3.00 -6.35 2.97
CA VAL A 222 -1.75 -7.06 3.30
C VAL A 222 -1.55 -8.28 2.39
N ILE A 223 -2.63 -9.00 2.07
CA ILE A 223 -2.61 -10.11 1.13
C ILE A 223 -2.19 -9.62 -0.26
N GLU A 224 -2.73 -8.49 -0.74
CA GLU A 224 -2.36 -7.90 -2.04
C GLU A 224 -0.88 -7.51 -2.10
N VAL A 225 -0.34 -6.94 -1.02
CA VAL A 225 1.09 -6.61 -0.92
C VAL A 225 1.94 -7.89 -0.93
N ALA A 226 1.53 -8.94 -0.17
CA ALA A 226 2.24 -10.22 -0.15
C ALA A 226 2.25 -10.88 -1.53
N GLN A 227 1.12 -10.87 -2.26
CA GLN A 227 1.03 -11.39 -3.62
C GLN A 227 1.90 -10.60 -4.60
N SER A 228 1.91 -9.27 -4.49
CA SER A 228 2.76 -8.42 -5.31
C SER A 228 4.25 -8.68 -5.04
N PHE A 229 4.62 -8.85 -3.78
CA PHE A 229 5.97 -9.26 -3.40
C PHE A 229 6.31 -10.65 -3.97
N ASN A 230 5.41 -11.64 -3.87
CA ASN A 230 5.64 -12.98 -4.38
C ASN A 230 5.83 -13.01 -5.91
N ARG A 231 5.03 -12.21 -6.65
CA ARG A 231 5.21 -12.05 -8.11
C ARG A 231 6.57 -11.45 -8.45
N MET A 232 6.98 -10.39 -7.74
CA MET A 232 8.30 -9.78 -7.90
C MET A 232 9.42 -10.77 -7.56
N ALA A 233 9.29 -11.51 -6.46
CA ALA A 233 10.26 -12.50 -6.03
C ALA A 233 10.43 -13.62 -7.08
N THR A 234 9.34 -14.11 -7.66
CA THR A 234 9.38 -15.12 -8.73
C THR A 234 10.06 -14.60 -10.00
N SER A 235 9.78 -13.35 -10.38
CA SER A 235 10.43 -12.72 -11.55
C SER A 235 11.94 -12.55 -11.33
N LEU A 236 12.36 -12.10 -10.14
CA LEU A 236 13.78 -11.93 -9.79
C LEU A 236 14.51 -13.26 -9.68
N GLU A 237 13.90 -14.29 -9.08
CA GLU A 237 14.47 -15.64 -9.00
C GLU A 237 14.72 -16.20 -10.41
N ARG A 238 13.72 -16.07 -11.30
CA ARG A 238 13.87 -16.49 -12.69
C ARG A 238 14.99 -15.76 -13.40
N SER A 239 15.06 -14.46 -13.28
CA SER A 239 16.12 -13.65 -13.86
C SER A 239 17.52 -14.02 -13.33
N GLU A 240 17.64 -14.34 -12.03
CA GLU A 240 18.92 -14.75 -11.44
C GLU A 240 19.35 -16.15 -11.91
N ILE A 241 18.39 -17.08 -12.07
CA ILE A 241 18.67 -18.41 -12.66
C ILE A 241 19.12 -18.26 -14.10
N GLU A 242 18.41 -17.48 -14.92
CA GLU A 242 18.76 -17.20 -16.31
C GLU A 242 20.16 -16.56 -16.41
N ARG A 243 20.47 -15.61 -15.53
CA ARG A 243 21.79 -14.97 -15.46
C ARG A 243 22.91 -15.95 -15.09
N ARG A 244 22.66 -16.87 -14.15
CA ARG A 244 23.63 -17.90 -13.75
C ARG A 244 23.88 -18.91 -14.87
N ASN A 245 22.81 -19.36 -15.51
CA ASN A 245 22.92 -20.29 -16.64
C ASN A 245 23.71 -19.64 -17.78
N LEU A 246 23.39 -18.39 -18.12
CA LEU A 246 24.14 -17.64 -19.13
C LEU A 246 25.63 -17.55 -18.80
N THR A 247 25.99 -17.27 -17.55
CA THR A 247 27.40 -17.17 -17.15
C THR A 247 28.11 -18.54 -17.28
N ALA A 248 27.41 -19.62 -16.91
CA ALA A 248 27.95 -20.97 -17.04
C ALA A 248 28.14 -21.37 -18.51
N ASP A 249 27.15 -21.07 -19.35
CA ASP A 249 27.18 -21.38 -20.79
C ASP A 249 28.30 -20.60 -21.50
N ILE A 250 28.45 -19.31 -21.20
CA ILE A 250 29.57 -18.47 -21.71
C ILE A 250 30.91 -19.10 -21.32
N ALA A 251 31.09 -19.47 -20.05
CA ALA A 251 32.32 -20.05 -19.58
C ALA A 251 32.63 -21.39 -20.28
N HIS A 252 31.60 -22.19 -20.58
CA HIS A 252 31.75 -23.46 -21.29
C HIS A 252 32.17 -23.24 -22.76
N GLU A 253 31.46 -22.37 -23.48
CA GLU A 253 31.68 -22.11 -24.89
C GLU A 253 33.02 -21.38 -25.18
N LEU A 254 33.51 -20.58 -24.22
CA LEU A 254 34.83 -19.98 -24.30
C LEU A 254 35.94 -20.98 -23.98
N ARG A 255 35.72 -21.92 -23.07
CA ARG A 255 36.74 -22.90 -22.66
C ARG A 255 37.08 -23.87 -23.78
N THR A 256 36.12 -24.29 -24.58
CA THR A 256 36.30 -25.27 -25.63
C THR A 256 37.36 -24.84 -26.69
N PRO A 257 37.18 -23.70 -27.39
CA PRO A 257 38.18 -23.23 -28.38
C PRO A 257 39.50 -22.90 -27.71
N LEU A 258 39.50 -22.33 -26.52
CA LEU A 258 40.71 -22.02 -25.76
C LEU A 258 41.53 -23.28 -25.45
N THR A 259 40.88 -24.39 -25.08
CA THR A 259 41.55 -25.65 -24.83
C THR A 259 42.15 -26.24 -26.11
N VAL A 260 41.47 -26.12 -27.25
CA VAL A 260 41.99 -26.52 -28.54
C VAL A 260 43.23 -25.71 -28.93
N ILE A 261 43.16 -24.37 -28.80
CA ILE A 261 44.30 -23.47 -29.05
C ILE A 261 45.51 -23.84 -28.17
N GLN A 262 45.26 -24.00 -26.85
CA GLN A 262 46.33 -24.31 -25.88
C GLN A 262 46.91 -25.73 -26.15
N GLY A 263 46.05 -26.71 -26.47
CA GLY A 263 46.46 -28.05 -26.79
C GLY A 263 47.36 -28.14 -28.03
N ASN A 264 46.93 -27.46 -29.12
CA ASN A 264 47.73 -27.42 -30.37
C ASN A 264 49.05 -26.69 -30.17
N LEU A 265 49.02 -25.51 -29.48
CA LEU A 265 50.25 -24.82 -29.16
C LEU A 265 51.21 -25.63 -28.28
N ARG A 266 50.68 -26.36 -27.31
CA ARG A 266 51.46 -27.25 -26.43
C ARG A 266 52.10 -28.40 -27.24
N ALA A 267 51.30 -29.05 -28.10
CA ALA A 267 51.78 -30.15 -28.94
C ALA A 267 52.89 -29.68 -29.91
N MET A 268 52.80 -28.45 -30.40
CA MET A 268 53.89 -27.87 -31.21
C MET A 268 55.13 -27.55 -30.38
N LEU A 269 54.98 -27.00 -29.16
CA LEU A 269 56.12 -26.75 -28.27
C LEU A 269 56.82 -28.04 -27.83
N ASP A 270 56.09 -29.12 -27.62
CA ASP A 270 56.61 -30.43 -27.22
C ASP A 270 57.11 -31.22 -28.43
N GLY A 271 57.08 -30.67 -29.66
CA GLY A 271 57.56 -31.30 -30.89
C GLY A 271 56.67 -32.45 -31.40
N VAL A 272 55.45 -32.60 -30.87
CA VAL A 272 54.48 -33.61 -31.30
C VAL A 272 53.81 -33.23 -32.62
N TYR A 273 53.50 -31.95 -32.79
CA TYR A 273 52.99 -31.37 -34.05
C TYR A 273 54.05 -30.55 -34.74
N PRO A 274 54.20 -30.66 -36.07
CA PRO A 274 55.14 -29.85 -36.83
C PRO A 274 54.68 -28.38 -36.84
N LEU A 275 55.66 -27.48 -36.91
CA LEU A 275 55.36 -26.04 -37.07
C LEU A 275 55.03 -25.74 -38.55
N GLU A 276 53.91 -26.32 -39.01
CA GLU A 276 53.45 -26.16 -40.38
C GLU A 276 52.33 -25.09 -40.50
N ARG A 277 52.17 -24.61 -41.73
CA ARG A 277 51.18 -23.57 -42.02
C ARG A 277 49.73 -24.08 -41.75
N ALA A 278 49.46 -25.35 -41.91
CA ALA A 278 48.16 -25.94 -41.69
C ALA A 278 47.75 -25.89 -40.19
N GLU A 279 48.69 -26.26 -39.32
CA GLU A 279 48.46 -26.24 -37.88
C GLU A 279 48.31 -24.82 -37.34
N ILE A 280 49.13 -23.84 -37.85
CA ILE A 280 48.99 -22.42 -37.51
C ILE A 280 47.63 -21.91 -38.00
N ALA A 281 47.18 -22.30 -39.21
CA ALA A 281 45.86 -21.91 -39.73
C ALA A 281 44.71 -22.43 -38.83
N THR A 282 44.79 -23.64 -38.29
CA THR A 282 43.79 -24.18 -37.34
C THR A 282 43.71 -23.32 -36.08
N ILE A 283 44.85 -22.96 -35.49
CA ILE A 283 44.89 -22.07 -34.31
C ILE A 283 44.32 -20.68 -34.65
N TYR A 284 44.66 -20.15 -35.82
CA TYR A 284 44.15 -18.87 -36.27
C TYR A 284 42.60 -18.90 -36.44
N ASP A 285 42.06 -19.97 -37.02
CA ASP A 285 40.62 -20.14 -37.19
C ASP A 285 39.91 -20.23 -35.84
N GLU A 286 40.47 -20.93 -34.83
CA GLU A 286 39.96 -20.98 -33.49
C GLU A 286 40.01 -19.62 -32.79
N THR A 287 41.05 -18.82 -32.98
CA THR A 287 41.12 -17.45 -32.44
C THR A 287 40.09 -16.53 -33.08
N ARG A 288 39.80 -16.71 -34.38
CA ARG A 288 38.74 -15.97 -35.09
C ARG A 288 37.35 -16.37 -34.59
N LEU A 289 37.15 -17.67 -34.32
CA LEU A 289 35.90 -18.15 -33.71
C LEU A 289 35.68 -17.53 -32.34
N LEU A 290 36.70 -17.52 -31.48
CA LEU A 290 36.67 -16.90 -30.17
C LEU A 290 36.34 -15.39 -30.23
N SER A 291 36.98 -14.68 -31.14
CA SER A 291 36.72 -13.23 -31.34
C SER A 291 35.30 -12.96 -31.78
N ARG A 292 34.76 -13.75 -32.71
CA ARG A 292 33.35 -13.67 -33.12
C ARG A 292 32.39 -13.96 -31.93
N LEU A 293 32.69 -14.97 -31.13
CA LEU A 293 31.88 -15.36 -29.98
C LEU A 293 31.80 -14.23 -28.94
N VAL A 294 32.95 -13.57 -28.68
CA VAL A 294 32.99 -12.41 -27.76
C VAL A 294 32.17 -11.24 -28.30
N GLU A 295 32.27 -10.93 -29.60
CA GLU A 295 31.47 -9.82 -30.19
C GLU A 295 29.99 -10.15 -30.25
N ASP A 296 29.61 -11.38 -30.55
CA ASP A 296 28.23 -11.89 -30.52
C ASP A 296 27.63 -11.77 -29.12
N LEU A 297 28.37 -12.13 -28.08
CA LEU A 297 27.96 -11.98 -26.67
C LEU A 297 27.81 -10.53 -26.29
N ARG A 298 28.75 -9.66 -26.71
CA ARG A 298 28.67 -8.23 -26.45
C ARG A 298 27.42 -7.63 -27.09
N LEU A 299 27.16 -7.98 -28.35
CA LEU A 299 25.99 -7.51 -29.08
C LEU A 299 24.69 -7.93 -28.42
N LEU A 300 24.61 -9.21 -28.02
CA LEU A 300 23.44 -9.76 -27.35
C LEU A 300 23.20 -9.05 -26.00
N ALA A 301 24.25 -8.84 -25.21
CA ALA A 301 24.14 -8.14 -23.92
C ALA A 301 23.65 -6.69 -24.08
N LEU A 302 24.12 -5.97 -25.12
CA LEU A 302 23.64 -4.61 -25.42
C LEU A 302 22.19 -4.59 -25.90
N ALA A 303 21.79 -5.56 -26.72
CA ALA A 303 20.40 -5.67 -27.20
C ALA A 303 19.43 -5.93 -26.03
N GLU A 304 19.78 -6.84 -25.14
CA GLU A 304 18.95 -7.17 -23.97
C GLU A 304 18.87 -6.06 -22.93
N ALA A 305 19.94 -5.31 -22.75
CA ALA A 305 19.96 -4.14 -21.89
C ALA A 305 19.18 -2.94 -22.48
N GLY A 306 18.70 -3.04 -23.73
CA GLY A 306 18.12 -1.91 -24.47
C GLY A 306 19.11 -0.77 -24.74
N GLN A 307 20.41 -1.08 -24.71
CA GLN A 307 21.50 -0.10 -24.88
C GLN A 307 22.11 -0.14 -26.28
N LEU A 308 21.54 -0.92 -27.20
CA LEU A 308 21.99 -0.99 -28.56
C LEU A 308 21.69 0.33 -29.28
N GLN A 309 22.72 1.03 -29.71
CA GLN A 309 22.57 2.24 -30.52
C GLN A 309 22.23 1.83 -31.96
N LEU A 310 21.01 2.12 -32.38
CA LEU A 310 20.50 1.83 -33.70
C LEU A 310 20.43 3.11 -34.54
N ARG A 311 20.80 3.02 -35.82
CA ARG A 311 20.61 4.07 -36.83
C ARG A 311 19.40 3.72 -37.66
N MET A 312 18.20 3.95 -37.08
CA MET A 312 16.96 3.66 -37.78
C MET A 312 16.74 4.62 -38.94
N GLN A 313 16.64 4.07 -40.15
CA GLN A 313 16.40 4.80 -41.39
C GLN A 313 15.39 4.07 -42.26
N GLU A 314 14.89 4.76 -43.29
CA GLU A 314 14.04 4.15 -44.30
C GLU A 314 14.94 3.37 -45.27
N GLU A 315 14.80 2.05 -45.25
CA GLU A 315 15.64 1.13 -46.04
C GLU A 315 14.79 0.31 -47.01
N SER A 316 15.30 0.11 -48.24
CA SER A 316 14.65 -0.79 -49.18
C SER A 316 14.87 -2.25 -48.80
N ALA A 317 13.77 -2.96 -48.50
CA ALA A 317 13.80 -4.36 -48.14
C ALA A 317 14.45 -5.24 -49.23
N GLN A 318 14.20 -4.92 -50.48
CA GLN A 318 14.80 -5.61 -51.63
C GLN A 318 16.31 -5.35 -51.73
N ALA A 319 16.76 -4.12 -51.43
CA ALA A 319 18.18 -3.80 -51.42
C ALA A 319 18.94 -4.56 -50.33
N LEU A 320 18.37 -4.64 -49.11
CA LEU A 320 18.94 -5.42 -48.01
C LEU A 320 19.08 -6.91 -48.37
N VAL A 321 18.05 -7.51 -48.97
CA VAL A 321 18.08 -8.93 -49.41
C VAL A 321 19.13 -9.12 -50.52
N ARG A 322 19.13 -8.26 -51.55
CA ARG A 322 20.14 -8.34 -52.64
C ARG A 322 21.56 -8.27 -52.09
N ALA A 323 21.84 -7.36 -51.17
CA ALA A 323 23.17 -7.23 -50.57
C ALA A 323 23.56 -8.49 -49.77
N ALA A 324 22.64 -9.04 -48.99
CA ALA A 324 22.89 -10.26 -48.21
C ALA A 324 23.07 -11.51 -49.10
N THR A 325 22.20 -11.72 -50.08
CA THR A 325 22.30 -12.87 -50.99
C THR A 325 23.52 -12.87 -51.83
N ALA A 326 23.97 -11.68 -52.36
CA ALA A 326 25.20 -11.56 -53.12
C ALA A 326 26.45 -12.00 -52.33
N GLN A 327 26.49 -11.77 -51.01
CA GLN A 327 27.60 -12.23 -50.15
C GLN A 327 27.67 -13.75 -50.01
N TYR A 328 26.53 -14.44 -50.09
CA TYR A 328 26.42 -15.88 -49.90
C TYR A 328 26.38 -16.69 -51.21
N GLN A 329 26.31 -16.04 -52.36
CA GLN A 329 26.22 -16.71 -53.66
C GLN A 329 27.35 -17.72 -53.89
N LEU A 330 28.60 -17.28 -53.74
CA LEU A 330 29.79 -18.12 -53.92
C LEU A 330 29.85 -19.28 -52.91
N ALA A 331 29.43 -19.03 -51.64
CA ALA A 331 29.41 -20.03 -50.63
C ALA A 331 28.30 -21.11 -50.92
N ALA A 332 27.15 -20.72 -51.42
CA ALA A 332 26.08 -21.57 -51.84
C ALA A 332 26.50 -22.44 -53.04
N GLU A 333 27.15 -21.83 -54.05
CA GLU A 333 27.71 -22.57 -55.21
C GLU A 333 28.74 -23.61 -54.77
N ALA A 334 29.69 -23.21 -53.90
CA ALA A 334 30.68 -24.15 -53.35
C ALA A 334 30.06 -25.32 -52.59
N ALA A 335 28.93 -25.08 -51.91
CA ALA A 335 28.14 -26.12 -51.21
C ALA A 335 27.20 -26.87 -52.13
N SER A 336 27.14 -26.56 -53.44
CA SER A 336 26.17 -27.11 -54.39
C SER A 336 24.73 -26.88 -53.99
N VAL A 337 24.42 -25.75 -53.38
CA VAL A 337 23.07 -25.32 -52.95
C VAL A 337 22.61 -24.17 -53.83
N ARG A 338 21.36 -24.24 -54.28
CA ARG A 338 20.77 -23.16 -55.10
C ARG A 338 20.21 -22.08 -54.20
N LEU A 339 20.74 -20.84 -54.37
CA LEU A 339 20.26 -19.66 -53.66
C LEU A 339 19.39 -18.79 -54.56
N GLU A 340 18.11 -18.62 -54.21
CA GLU A 340 17.11 -17.89 -54.99
C GLU A 340 16.56 -16.71 -54.17
N SER A 341 16.31 -15.58 -54.81
CA SER A 341 15.59 -14.45 -54.19
C SER A 341 14.26 -14.23 -54.95
N ALA A 342 13.17 -14.39 -54.24
CA ALA A 342 11.82 -14.07 -54.77
C ALA A 342 11.38 -12.75 -54.17
N LEU A 343 11.68 -11.67 -54.88
CA LEU A 343 11.38 -10.31 -54.46
C LEU A 343 10.03 -9.87 -55.08
N SER A 344 9.22 -9.19 -54.29
CA SER A 344 7.97 -8.56 -54.79
C SER A 344 8.28 -7.55 -55.90
N GLY A 345 7.38 -7.42 -56.85
CA GLY A 345 7.49 -6.38 -57.90
C GLY A 345 7.29 -4.94 -57.38
N GLU A 346 6.69 -4.80 -56.23
CA GLU A 346 6.53 -3.53 -55.48
C GLU A 346 7.71 -3.33 -54.58
N GLU A 347 8.34 -2.14 -54.62
CA GLU A 347 9.42 -1.82 -53.69
C GLU A 347 8.87 -1.56 -52.28
N LEU A 348 9.36 -2.32 -51.30
CA LEU A 348 8.92 -2.26 -49.91
C LEU A 348 10.01 -1.58 -49.07
N PHE A 349 9.58 -0.63 -48.25
CA PHE A 349 10.46 0.10 -47.36
C PHE A 349 10.15 -0.23 -45.90
N VAL A 350 11.23 -0.34 -45.10
CA VAL A 350 11.16 -0.65 -43.67
C VAL A 350 11.92 0.40 -42.88
N SER A 351 11.48 0.65 -41.64
CA SER A 351 12.28 1.40 -40.67
C SER A 351 13.28 0.43 -40.05
N ALA A 352 14.57 0.56 -40.39
CA ALA A 352 15.61 -0.36 -39.94
C ALA A 352 16.98 0.30 -39.86
N ASP A 353 17.86 -0.31 -39.10
CA ASP A 353 19.32 -0.10 -39.23
C ASP A 353 19.84 -1.10 -40.26
N ALA A 354 20.36 -0.60 -41.39
CA ALA A 354 20.80 -1.41 -42.52
C ALA A 354 21.86 -2.45 -42.14
N ASP A 355 22.84 -2.06 -41.29
CA ASP A 355 23.94 -2.96 -40.86
C ASP A 355 23.35 -4.10 -39.98
N ARG A 356 22.41 -3.80 -39.11
CA ARG A 356 21.79 -4.80 -38.23
C ARG A 356 20.81 -5.69 -38.98
N ALA A 357 19.98 -5.13 -39.86
CA ALA A 357 19.09 -5.91 -40.71
C ALA A 357 19.90 -6.84 -41.64
N GLY A 358 21.04 -6.34 -42.20
CA GLY A 358 21.98 -7.13 -42.95
C GLY A 358 22.61 -8.26 -42.09
N GLN A 359 22.92 -7.99 -40.83
CA GLN A 359 23.44 -9.01 -39.89
C GLN A 359 22.41 -10.09 -39.61
N VAL A 360 21.11 -9.73 -39.41
CA VAL A 360 20.02 -10.68 -39.28
C VAL A 360 19.93 -11.61 -40.50
N LEU A 361 19.91 -11.02 -41.71
CA LEU A 361 19.84 -11.81 -42.95
C LEU A 361 21.04 -12.74 -43.11
N ARG A 362 22.27 -12.27 -42.80
CA ARG A 362 23.48 -13.12 -42.82
C ARG A 362 23.37 -14.29 -41.87
N ASN A 363 22.88 -14.10 -40.67
CA ASN A 363 22.69 -15.17 -39.71
C ASN A 363 21.70 -16.22 -40.19
N LEU A 364 20.54 -15.78 -40.76
CA LEU A 364 19.53 -16.68 -41.32
C LEU A 364 20.07 -17.44 -42.53
N LEU A 365 20.78 -16.76 -43.45
CA LEU A 365 21.40 -17.38 -44.64
C LEU A 365 22.50 -18.39 -44.25
N SER A 366 23.36 -18.04 -43.31
CA SER A 366 24.40 -18.92 -42.78
C SER A 366 23.77 -20.19 -42.16
N ASN A 367 22.70 -20.03 -41.42
CA ASN A 367 21.98 -21.16 -40.83
C ASN A 367 21.34 -22.03 -41.92
N ALA A 368 20.63 -21.45 -42.89
CA ALA A 368 20.05 -22.18 -44.03
C ALA A 368 21.09 -22.98 -44.80
N LEU A 369 22.24 -22.32 -45.16
CA LEU A 369 23.30 -22.96 -45.92
C LEU A 369 23.95 -24.13 -45.17
N ARG A 370 24.05 -24.06 -43.85
CA ARG A 370 24.61 -25.09 -43.01
C ARG A 370 23.76 -26.37 -42.97
N TYR A 371 22.41 -26.22 -42.96
CA TYR A 371 21.48 -27.34 -42.78
C TYR A 371 20.89 -27.84 -44.12
N THR A 372 21.16 -27.15 -45.21
CA THR A 372 20.73 -27.56 -46.57
C THR A 372 21.77 -28.50 -47.17
N PRO A 373 21.45 -29.74 -47.55
CA PRO A 373 22.39 -30.63 -48.23
C PRO A 373 22.64 -30.20 -49.67
N ALA A 374 23.73 -30.71 -50.27
CA ALA A 374 24.02 -30.50 -51.67
C ALA A 374 22.82 -30.90 -52.57
N GLY A 375 22.56 -30.05 -53.59
CA GLY A 375 21.36 -30.16 -54.45
C GLY A 375 20.13 -29.49 -53.89
N GLY A 376 20.13 -29.01 -52.61
CA GLY A 376 19.03 -28.31 -52.00
C GLY A 376 18.85 -26.85 -52.49
N VAL A 377 17.78 -26.22 -52.02
CA VAL A 377 17.40 -24.85 -52.39
C VAL A 377 17.20 -24.02 -51.17
N ILE A 378 17.78 -22.80 -51.17
CA ILE A 378 17.51 -21.74 -50.20
C ILE A 378 16.80 -20.63 -50.95
N ARG A 379 15.62 -20.20 -50.42
CA ARG A 379 14.84 -19.13 -51.02
C ARG A 379 14.61 -18.00 -50.03
N VAL A 380 14.98 -16.78 -50.42
CA VAL A 380 14.69 -15.57 -49.64
C VAL A 380 13.51 -14.84 -50.24
N ARG A 381 12.50 -14.55 -49.43
CA ARG A 381 11.30 -13.80 -49.84
C ARG A 381 11.15 -12.53 -49.03
N VAL A 382 10.54 -11.55 -49.67
CA VAL A 382 10.10 -10.30 -49.03
C VAL A 382 8.66 -10.09 -49.40
N GLU A 383 7.82 -9.91 -48.41
CA GLU A 383 6.39 -9.74 -48.62
C GLU A 383 5.80 -8.72 -47.65
N ARG A 384 4.75 -8.01 -48.07
CA ARG A 384 4.02 -7.13 -47.19
C ARG A 384 3.08 -7.94 -46.32
N VAL A 385 3.06 -7.65 -45.03
CA VAL A 385 2.14 -8.27 -44.04
C VAL A 385 1.35 -7.19 -43.29
N ALA A 386 0.33 -7.59 -42.56
CA ALA A 386 -0.44 -6.68 -41.72
C ALA A 386 0.46 -6.02 -40.67
N GLY A 387 0.80 -4.74 -40.87
CA GLY A 387 1.63 -3.94 -39.95
C GLY A 387 3.12 -3.86 -40.29
N GLY A 388 3.60 -4.46 -41.39
CA GLY A 388 5.02 -4.38 -41.73
C GLY A 388 5.43 -5.12 -42.99
N VAL A 389 6.70 -5.43 -43.06
CA VAL A 389 7.34 -6.21 -44.11
C VAL A 389 8.00 -7.43 -43.49
N ARG A 390 7.70 -8.61 -44.01
CA ARG A 390 8.28 -9.89 -43.62
C ARG A 390 9.40 -10.27 -44.57
N PHE A 391 10.52 -10.64 -43.98
CA PHE A 391 11.67 -11.26 -44.62
C PHE A 391 11.67 -12.75 -44.24
N ALA A 392 11.61 -13.64 -45.17
CA ALA A 392 11.59 -15.08 -44.93
C ALA A 392 12.73 -15.79 -45.66
N VAL A 393 13.48 -16.59 -44.97
CA VAL A 393 14.52 -17.48 -45.50
C VAL A 393 14.03 -18.92 -45.35
N SER A 394 13.72 -19.56 -46.47
CA SER A 394 13.24 -20.96 -46.54
C SER A 394 14.35 -21.84 -47.06
N ASP A 395 14.55 -23.01 -46.48
CA ASP A 395 15.51 -24.02 -46.89
C ASP A 395 14.81 -25.39 -47.12
N THR A 396 15.45 -26.26 -47.90
CA THR A 396 15.02 -27.64 -48.11
C THR A 396 15.90 -28.63 -47.34
N GLY A 397 16.30 -28.19 -46.13
CA GLY A 397 17.22 -28.96 -45.28
C GLY A 397 16.54 -30.06 -44.46
N SER A 398 17.19 -30.43 -43.39
CA SER A 398 16.74 -31.51 -42.48
C SER A 398 15.44 -31.18 -41.72
N GLY A 399 15.02 -29.91 -41.73
CA GLY A 399 13.92 -29.44 -40.88
C GLY A 399 14.27 -29.44 -39.39
N ILE A 400 13.30 -29.02 -38.57
CA ILE A 400 13.43 -28.87 -37.12
C ILE A 400 12.28 -29.67 -36.48
N ALA A 401 12.57 -30.47 -35.47
CA ALA A 401 11.58 -31.22 -34.73
C ALA A 401 10.66 -30.25 -33.92
N ALA A 402 9.41 -30.64 -33.73
CA ALA A 402 8.39 -29.80 -33.13
C ALA A 402 8.69 -29.45 -31.65
N ASP A 403 9.33 -30.30 -30.89
CA ASP A 403 9.80 -30.10 -29.53
C ASP A 403 11.01 -29.14 -29.44
N VAL A 404 11.79 -29.05 -30.51
CA VAL A 404 12.96 -28.18 -30.62
C VAL A 404 12.57 -26.75 -31.08
N LEU A 405 11.54 -26.65 -31.93
CA LEU A 405 11.15 -25.42 -32.57
C LEU A 405 10.90 -24.22 -31.62
N PRO A 406 10.30 -24.38 -30.43
CA PRO A 406 10.14 -23.28 -29.49
C PRO A 406 11.45 -22.75 -28.90
N HIS A 407 12.52 -23.52 -28.96
CA HIS A 407 13.81 -23.24 -28.32
C HIS A 407 14.93 -22.80 -29.27
N ILE A 408 14.67 -22.72 -30.56
CA ILE A 408 15.73 -22.41 -31.55
C ILE A 408 16.29 -21.00 -31.41
N PHE A 409 15.56 -20.08 -30.81
CA PHE A 409 16.01 -18.72 -30.51
C PHE A 409 16.66 -18.58 -29.14
N ASP A 410 16.65 -19.66 -28.32
CA ASP A 410 17.32 -19.67 -27.03
C ASP A 410 18.84 -19.63 -27.23
N ARG A 411 19.55 -18.97 -26.34
CA ARG A 411 21.01 -18.81 -26.41
C ARG A 411 21.69 -20.18 -26.25
N PHE A 412 22.76 -20.41 -27.03
CA PHE A 412 23.55 -21.62 -27.01
C PHE A 412 22.75 -22.92 -27.31
N TYR A 413 21.49 -22.77 -27.70
CA TYR A 413 20.67 -23.91 -28.01
C TYR A 413 21.12 -24.59 -29.30
N ARG A 414 21.32 -25.89 -29.25
CA ARG A 414 21.71 -26.72 -30.39
C ARG A 414 20.97 -28.06 -30.30
N GLY A 415 20.20 -28.38 -31.32
CA GLY A 415 19.55 -29.68 -31.39
C GLY A 415 20.59 -30.85 -31.43
N ASP A 416 20.24 -32.01 -30.91
CA ASP A 416 21.15 -33.16 -30.75
C ASP A 416 21.85 -33.58 -32.04
N ALA A 417 21.21 -33.45 -33.19
CA ALA A 417 21.81 -33.72 -34.50
C ALA A 417 22.91 -32.69 -34.91
N ALA A 418 22.98 -31.53 -34.26
CA ALA A 418 23.98 -30.52 -34.52
C ALA A 418 25.22 -30.64 -33.60
N ARG A 419 25.15 -31.44 -32.53
CA ARG A 419 26.27 -31.66 -31.60
C ARG A 419 27.35 -32.59 -32.20
N THR A 420 26.98 -33.47 -33.16
CA THR A 420 27.86 -34.48 -33.73
C THR A 420 28.65 -34.04 -34.96
N ARG A 421 28.35 -32.90 -35.55
CA ARG A 421 29.06 -32.40 -36.74
C ARG A 421 30.20 -31.46 -36.37
N THR A 422 31.46 -31.84 -36.76
CA THR A 422 32.63 -31.00 -36.75
C THR A 422 32.38 -29.76 -37.62
N GLY A 423 32.26 -28.61 -37.02
CA GLY A 423 31.91 -27.33 -37.69
C GLY A 423 30.73 -26.60 -37.08
N GLY A 424 30.41 -26.91 -35.83
CA GLY A 424 29.27 -26.39 -35.11
C GLY A 424 29.33 -24.91 -34.81
N GLY A 425 28.30 -24.14 -35.19
CA GLY A 425 28.11 -22.76 -34.77
C GLY A 425 27.92 -22.62 -33.27
N THR A 426 28.11 -21.42 -32.77
CA THR A 426 28.09 -21.06 -31.36
C THR A 426 26.72 -21.18 -30.70
N GLY A 427 25.62 -21.44 -31.46
CA GLY A 427 24.26 -21.39 -30.92
C GLY A 427 23.76 -19.99 -30.58
N LEU A 428 24.53 -18.95 -30.90
CA LEU A 428 24.16 -17.55 -30.66
C LEU A 428 23.47 -16.87 -31.85
N GLY A 429 23.64 -17.40 -33.08
CA GLY A 429 23.20 -16.71 -34.30
C GLY A 429 21.69 -16.39 -34.32
N LEU A 430 20.81 -17.33 -33.92
CA LEU A 430 19.37 -17.09 -33.87
C LEU A 430 18.95 -16.25 -32.66
N ALA A 431 19.61 -16.35 -31.53
CA ALA A 431 19.40 -15.46 -30.39
C ALA A 431 19.75 -14.00 -30.74
N ILE A 432 20.83 -13.81 -31.53
CA ILE A 432 21.20 -12.47 -32.07
C ILE A 432 20.13 -11.97 -33.04
N VAL A 433 19.60 -12.82 -33.90
CA VAL A 433 18.50 -12.49 -34.81
C VAL A 433 17.33 -11.95 -33.97
N GLN A 434 16.91 -12.68 -32.95
CA GLN A 434 15.83 -12.26 -32.07
C GLN A 434 16.12 -10.93 -31.36
N GLY A 435 17.30 -10.79 -30.74
CA GLY A 435 17.69 -9.58 -30.03
C GLY A 435 17.74 -8.33 -30.93
N LEU A 436 18.34 -8.46 -32.15
CA LEU A 436 18.42 -7.34 -33.09
C LEU A 436 17.06 -6.94 -33.65
N VAL A 437 16.22 -7.92 -34.02
CA VAL A 437 14.89 -7.65 -34.56
C VAL A 437 13.99 -7.02 -33.48
N GLN A 438 14.03 -7.51 -32.26
CA GLN A 438 13.30 -6.90 -31.12
C GLN A 438 13.80 -5.49 -30.82
N ALA A 439 15.11 -5.25 -30.86
CA ALA A 439 15.68 -3.92 -30.67
C ALA A 439 15.21 -2.92 -31.77
N MET A 440 14.96 -3.41 -32.99
CA MET A 440 14.35 -2.63 -34.10
C MET A 440 12.82 -2.58 -34.05
N GLY A 441 12.17 -3.09 -32.98
CA GLY A 441 10.70 -3.08 -32.84
C GLY A 441 9.98 -4.16 -33.64
N GLY A 442 10.70 -5.15 -34.20
CA GLY A 442 10.15 -6.22 -35.03
C GLY A 442 9.82 -7.50 -34.26
N ARG A 443 9.48 -8.54 -35.03
CA ARG A 443 9.17 -9.89 -34.54
C ARG A 443 9.89 -10.96 -35.35
N VAL A 444 10.21 -12.08 -34.73
CA VAL A 444 10.80 -13.26 -35.39
C VAL A 444 9.88 -14.46 -35.23
N GLY A 445 10.04 -15.43 -36.15
CA GLY A 445 9.38 -16.71 -36.03
C GLY A 445 9.98 -17.75 -36.95
N ALA A 446 9.50 -18.99 -36.77
CA ALA A 446 9.96 -20.14 -37.53
C ALA A 446 8.81 -21.11 -37.80
N GLU A 447 8.84 -21.73 -38.97
CA GLU A 447 7.96 -22.80 -39.37
C GLU A 447 8.85 -23.93 -39.94
N SER A 448 8.64 -25.15 -39.50
CA SER A 448 9.46 -26.25 -39.97
C SER A 448 8.74 -27.59 -39.86
N THR A 449 9.10 -28.49 -40.78
CA THR A 449 8.69 -29.88 -40.74
C THR A 449 9.92 -30.75 -40.91
N PRO A 450 10.17 -31.74 -40.03
CA PRO A 450 11.29 -32.66 -40.15
C PRO A 450 11.36 -33.31 -41.52
N GLY A 451 12.53 -33.26 -42.16
CA GLY A 451 12.78 -33.80 -43.51
C GLY A 451 12.27 -32.99 -44.68
N MET A 452 11.54 -31.89 -44.44
CA MET A 452 10.98 -31.04 -45.50
C MET A 452 11.60 -29.63 -45.53
N GLY A 453 12.46 -29.32 -44.59
CA GLY A 453 13.11 -28.03 -44.47
C GLY A 453 12.48 -27.07 -43.45
N SER A 454 12.99 -25.84 -43.42
CA SER A 454 12.57 -24.82 -42.47
C SER A 454 12.34 -23.47 -43.16
N THR A 455 11.50 -22.64 -42.57
CA THR A 455 11.34 -21.22 -42.93
C THR A 455 11.53 -20.39 -41.68
N LEU A 456 12.61 -19.64 -41.62
CA LEU A 456 12.87 -18.64 -40.58
C LEU A 456 12.54 -17.26 -41.11
N TRP A 457 11.83 -16.48 -40.33
CA TRP A 457 11.39 -15.17 -40.78
C TRP A 457 11.53 -14.11 -39.68
N PHE A 458 11.61 -12.87 -40.13
CA PHE A 458 11.47 -11.70 -39.25
C PHE A 458 10.61 -10.63 -39.92
N GLU A 459 9.96 -9.82 -39.12
CA GLU A 459 9.12 -8.69 -39.56
C GLU A 459 9.66 -7.40 -38.97
N LEU A 460 9.66 -6.36 -39.80
CA LEU A 460 9.97 -4.99 -39.38
C LEU A 460 8.82 -4.07 -39.77
N GLU A 461 8.69 -2.97 -39.06
CA GLU A 461 7.68 -1.97 -39.33
C GLU A 461 7.88 -1.37 -40.75
N ALA A 462 6.82 -1.27 -41.53
CA ALA A 462 6.87 -0.60 -42.81
C ALA A 462 7.16 0.88 -42.63
N ALA A 463 8.14 1.41 -43.32
CA ALA A 463 8.34 2.85 -43.32
C ALA A 463 7.13 3.54 -43.92
N SER A 464 6.62 4.58 -43.26
CA SER A 464 5.54 5.40 -43.82
C SER A 464 6.07 6.10 -45.04
N VAL A 465 5.51 5.74 -46.25
CA VAL A 465 5.85 6.39 -47.50
C VAL A 465 5.44 7.87 -47.40
N VAL A 466 6.35 8.70 -46.92
CA VAL A 466 6.25 10.13 -47.22
C VAL A 466 6.57 10.24 -48.72
N ARG A 467 5.50 10.29 -49.57
CA ARG A 467 5.67 10.65 -50.97
C ARG A 467 6.45 11.96 -51.03
N ARG A 468 7.72 11.89 -51.35
CA ARG A 468 8.45 13.05 -51.87
C ARG A 468 7.80 13.42 -53.16
N GLN A 469 6.85 14.36 -53.14
CA GLN A 469 6.46 15.09 -54.32
C GLN A 469 7.74 15.77 -54.83
N THR A 470 8.38 15.17 -55.83
CA THR A 470 9.34 15.84 -56.69
C THR A 470 8.57 16.98 -57.34
N SER A 471 8.68 18.20 -56.78
CA SER A 471 8.32 19.42 -57.49
C SER A 471 9.30 19.55 -58.66
N VAL A 472 8.92 19.07 -59.80
CA VAL A 472 9.49 19.46 -61.07
C VAL A 472 9.07 20.91 -61.24
N ILE A 473 9.96 21.83 -60.88
CA ILE A 473 9.84 23.22 -61.34
C ILE A 473 10.42 23.23 -62.73
N GLY A 474 9.54 23.43 -63.70
CA GLY A 474 9.89 23.77 -65.08
C GLY A 474 10.40 25.20 -65.19
#